data_acba360aa57830f4c5bdd9b4b13a750a
#
_entry.id   acba360aa57830f4c5bdd9b4b13a750a
#
_cell.length_a   1.000
_cell.length_b   1.000
_cell.length_c   1.000
_cell.angle_alpha   90.00
_cell.angle_beta   90.00
_cell.angle_gamma   90.00
#
_symmetry.space_group_name_H-M   'P 1'
#
loop_
_entity.id
_entity.type
_entity.pdbx_description
1 polymer ?
#
loop_
_entity_poly.entity_id
_entity_poly.type
_entity_poly.pdbx_seq_one_letter_code
_entity_poly.pdbx_strand_id
1 'polypeptide(L)'
;MAPRPRSKGNKGLPQNLYLDARRGTYRYRRPTDGKWFQFGTDRVKAIDAAKQLNLTFMQGSDLVAKVHGAVTDLFADFLDYYERDVLPPRELAKGTLDLYAVRFRQFRKAFEGQAVDQITTRMVAEFLDSLTPRSANQARALLVDVFKHAIAKGLCPDNPAENTLLKIEKKQRKRHTIDGLKAIRAKAPAWLQNAIDLALITAQRRTDILAMRFDDVRDGYLYVVQQKTAKASDAAWIRFAVTPQLQAVLSRCRDNVPSPFLIHRRPERKRQKQAEQKEHWTKVEERYLTRAFKEAREAAGCYADWKEEEQPGFHEIRALSLHLYKKAGKDGQKIAGHASEEMTKNYQRDHAEVVWSEAVPDLDIAEIAG
;
A
#
# COMPACT_ATOMS: atom_id res chain seq x y z
N MET A 1 20.90 -43.48 -19.08
CA MET A 1 20.75 -44.95 -18.92
C MET A 1 19.29 -45.33 -19.18
N ALA A 2 19.01 -46.26 -20.11
CA ALA A 2 17.66 -46.73 -20.35
C ALA A 2 17.12 -47.48 -19.10
N PRO A 3 15.85 -47.31 -18.73
CA PRO A 3 15.28 -47.98 -17.57
C PRO A 3 15.29 -49.49 -17.79
N ARG A 4 15.70 -50.26 -16.76
CA ARG A 4 15.67 -51.73 -16.79
C ARG A 4 14.28 -52.23 -17.14
N PRO A 5 14.11 -53.18 -18.09
CA PRO A 5 12.81 -53.73 -18.44
C PRO A 5 12.18 -54.40 -17.22
N ARG A 6 10.87 -54.17 -17.04
CA ARG A 6 10.08 -54.76 -15.92
C ARG A 6 10.04 -56.26 -16.02
N SER A 7 10.13 -56.97 -14.89
CA SER A 7 9.96 -58.44 -14.81
C SER A 7 8.60 -58.85 -15.34
N LYS A 8 8.47 -60.12 -15.84
CA LYS A 8 7.20 -60.64 -16.40
C LYS A 8 5.98 -60.43 -15.51
N GLY A 9 6.10 -60.56 -14.19
CA GLY A 9 5.01 -60.34 -13.22
C GLY A 9 4.54 -58.90 -13.04
N ASN A 10 5.33 -57.91 -13.45
CA ASN A 10 5.03 -56.48 -13.32
C ASN A 10 4.63 -55.84 -14.67
N LYS A 11 4.50 -56.65 -15.72
CA LYS A 11 4.05 -56.18 -17.04
C LYS A 11 2.57 -55.81 -16.98
N GLY A 12 2.20 -54.57 -17.34
CA GLY A 12 0.84 -54.08 -17.30
C GLY A 12 0.39 -53.45 -15.95
N LEU A 13 1.29 -53.36 -14.94
CA LEU A 13 1.02 -52.58 -13.74
C LEU A 13 1.41 -51.10 -13.92
N PRO A 14 0.72 -50.16 -13.28
CA PRO A 14 1.09 -48.76 -13.26
C PRO A 14 2.52 -48.53 -12.77
N GLN A 15 3.10 -47.41 -13.09
CA GLN A 15 4.40 -47.03 -12.58
C GLN A 15 4.41 -47.02 -11.03
N ASN A 16 5.52 -47.42 -10.41
CA ASN A 16 5.69 -47.50 -8.96
C ASN A 16 4.86 -48.59 -8.26
N LEU A 17 4.06 -49.38 -8.98
CA LEU A 17 3.35 -50.56 -8.44
C LEU A 17 4.08 -51.83 -8.86
N TYR A 18 4.24 -52.77 -7.92
CA TYR A 18 4.97 -54.03 -8.07
C TYR A 18 4.20 -55.17 -7.43
N LEU A 19 4.24 -56.34 -8.06
CA LEU A 19 3.71 -57.60 -7.52
C LEU A 19 4.87 -58.32 -6.77
N ASP A 20 4.64 -58.64 -5.50
CA ASP A 20 5.46 -59.57 -4.73
C ASP A 20 4.94 -60.99 -5.05
N ALA A 21 5.61 -61.65 -5.99
CA ALA A 21 5.19 -62.95 -6.48
C ALA A 21 5.23 -64.05 -5.40
N ARG A 22 6.02 -63.88 -4.32
CA ARG A 22 6.11 -64.87 -3.22
C ARG A 22 4.89 -64.79 -2.28
N ARG A 23 4.34 -63.57 -2.11
CA ARG A 23 3.25 -63.32 -1.18
C ARG A 23 1.91 -63.07 -1.89
N GLY A 24 1.91 -62.96 -3.21
CA GLY A 24 0.71 -62.61 -4.00
C GLY A 24 0.15 -61.20 -3.70
N THR A 25 0.96 -60.30 -3.15
CA THR A 25 0.51 -58.98 -2.73
C THR A 25 1.11 -57.89 -3.60
N TYR A 26 0.35 -56.80 -3.78
CA TYR A 26 0.84 -55.60 -4.48
C TYR A 26 1.51 -54.61 -3.52
N ARG A 27 2.60 -54.01 -3.96
CA ARG A 27 3.38 -53.05 -3.17
C ARG A 27 3.65 -51.85 -4.02
N TYR A 28 3.42 -50.66 -3.45
CA TYR A 28 3.69 -49.36 -4.08
C TYR A 28 4.98 -48.78 -3.50
N ARG A 29 5.84 -48.25 -4.37
CA ARG A 29 7.07 -47.53 -3.98
C ARG A 29 6.83 -46.04 -4.19
N ARG A 30 6.80 -45.26 -3.11
CA ARG A 30 6.60 -43.82 -3.19
C ARG A 30 7.77 -43.15 -3.91
N PRO A 31 7.54 -42.30 -4.95
CA PRO A 31 8.62 -41.72 -5.75
C PRO A 31 9.50 -40.74 -4.98
N THR A 32 8.96 -40.03 -3.97
CA THR A 32 9.62 -38.94 -3.24
C THR A 32 10.73 -39.44 -2.28
N ASP A 33 10.50 -40.52 -1.58
CA ASP A 33 11.40 -41.04 -0.54
C ASP A 33 11.78 -42.52 -0.68
N GLY A 34 11.23 -43.17 -1.70
CA GLY A 34 11.49 -44.58 -2.02
C GLY A 34 10.89 -45.60 -1.03
N LYS A 35 10.03 -45.16 -0.07
CA LYS A 35 9.37 -46.07 0.89
C LYS A 35 8.34 -46.96 0.23
N TRP A 36 8.20 -48.18 0.78
CA TRP A 36 7.32 -49.19 0.30
C TRP A 36 6.01 -49.28 1.12
N PHE A 37 4.86 -49.37 0.44
CA PHE A 37 3.55 -49.52 1.04
C PHE A 37 2.84 -50.77 0.49
N GLN A 38 2.19 -51.55 1.35
CA GLN A 38 1.43 -52.73 0.93
C GLN A 38 0.00 -52.35 0.55
N PHE A 39 -0.43 -52.82 -0.62
CA PHE A 39 -1.79 -52.55 -1.17
C PHE A 39 -2.70 -53.78 -1.17
N GLY A 40 -2.25 -54.91 -0.49
CA GLY A 40 -3.01 -56.12 -0.40
C GLY A 40 -2.96 -57.01 -1.67
N THR A 41 -3.94 -57.92 -1.82
CA THR A 41 -4.00 -58.91 -2.89
C THR A 41 -4.91 -58.54 -4.05
N ASP A 42 -5.76 -57.52 -3.87
CA ASP A 42 -6.72 -57.05 -4.88
C ASP A 42 -6.03 -56.24 -5.97
N ARG A 43 -5.95 -56.81 -7.17
CA ARG A 43 -5.26 -56.18 -8.31
C ARG A 43 -5.91 -54.91 -8.76
N VAL A 44 -7.24 -54.82 -8.78
CA VAL A 44 -7.98 -53.68 -9.31
C VAL A 44 -7.80 -52.50 -8.38
N LYS A 45 -8.04 -52.69 -7.09
CA LYS A 45 -7.87 -51.67 -6.07
C LYS A 45 -6.41 -51.16 -5.99
N ALA A 46 -5.44 -52.07 -6.12
CA ALA A 46 -4.02 -51.69 -6.12
C ALA A 46 -3.64 -50.84 -7.34
N ILE A 47 -4.18 -51.17 -8.52
CA ILE A 47 -3.94 -50.40 -9.74
C ILE A 47 -4.58 -49.01 -9.64
N ASP A 48 -5.82 -48.89 -9.16
CA ASP A 48 -6.50 -47.59 -9.05
C ASP A 48 -5.86 -46.69 -8.01
N ALA A 49 -5.51 -47.25 -6.85
CA ALA A 49 -4.73 -46.50 -5.84
C ALA A 49 -3.36 -46.04 -6.35
N ALA A 50 -2.65 -46.89 -7.10
CA ALA A 50 -1.36 -46.52 -7.67
C ALA A 50 -1.49 -45.46 -8.76
N LYS A 51 -2.55 -45.49 -9.59
CA LYS A 51 -2.84 -44.43 -10.58
C LYS A 51 -3.11 -43.10 -9.91
N GLN A 52 -3.97 -43.07 -8.88
CA GLN A 52 -4.27 -41.85 -8.12
C GLN A 52 -3.02 -41.25 -7.44
N LEU A 53 -2.22 -42.10 -6.78
CA LEU A 53 -1.01 -41.66 -6.14
C LEU A 53 0.03 -41.19 -7.16
N ASN A 54 0.18 -41.84 -8.30
CA ASN A 54 1.06 -41.39 -9.36
C ASN A 54 0.60 -40.05 -9.93
N LEU A 55 -0.69 -39.80 -10.09
CA LEU A 55 -1.20 -38.47 -10.47
C LEU A 55 -0.83 -37.43 -9.43
N THR A 56 -0.98 -37.72 -8.15
CA THR A 56 -0.64 -36.78 -7.07
C THR A 56 0.87 -36.47 -7.02
N PHE A 57 1.73 -37.50 -7.22
CA PHE A 57 3.19 -37.32 -7.18
C PHE A 57 3.81 -36.89 -8.51
N MET A 58 3.09 -36.99 -9.63
CA MET A 58 3.55 -36.61 -10.96
C MET A 58 2.95 -35.29 -11.46
N GLN A 59 2.21 -34.57 -10.64
CA GLN A 59 1.64 -33.24 -10.95
C GLN A 59 2.69 -32.15 -11.24
N GLY A 60 3.93 -32.53 -11.55
CA GLY A 60 4.99 -31.64 -11.97
C GLY A 60 5.44 -31.81 -13.43
N SER A 61 4.78 -32.60 -14.26
CA SER A 61 5.19 -32.73 -15.67
C SER A 61 4.34 -31.83 -16.57
N ASP A 62 4.88 -30.72 -16.92
CA ASP A 62 4.56 -29.68 -17.87
C ASP A 62 4.12 -30.16 -19.29
N LEU A 63 4.14 -31.48 -19.57
CA LEU A 63 3.84 -32.05 -20.88
C LEU A 63 2.36 -32.11 -21.19
N VAL A 64 1.49 -32.34 -20.21
CA VAL A 64 0.03 -32.37 -20.41
C VAL A 64 -0.49 -30.95 -20.66
N ALA A 65 0.03 -29.98 -19.92
CA ALA A 65 -0.25 -28.56 -20.13
C ALA A 65 0.23 -28.08 -21.51
N LYS A 66 1.41 -28.51 -21.95
CA LYS A 66 1.94 -28.21 -23.30
C LYS A 66 1.10 -28.79 -24.44
N VAL A 67 0.55 -30.01 -24.26
CA VAL A 67 -0.30 -30.68 -25.29
C VAL A 67 -1.66 -30.00 -25.41
N HIS A 68 -2.21 -29.49 -24.31
CA HIS A 68 -3.52 -28.81 -24.32
C HIS A 68 -3.43 -27.31 -24.65
N GLY A 69 -2.21 -26.74 -24.88
CA GLY A 69 -2.05 -25.30 -25.06
C GLY A 69 -2.51 -24.50 -23.82
N ALA A 70 -2.57 -25.18 -22.67
CA ALA A 70 -2.98 -24.55 -21.44
C ALA A 70 -1.92 -23.51 -21.06
N VAL A 71 -2.36 -22.28 -20.88
CA VAL A 71 -1.66 -21.27 -20.09
C VAL A 71 -1.23 -21.97 -18.81
N THR A 72 0.04 -21.91 -18.47
CA THR A 72 0.52 -22.42 -17.19
C THR A 72 -0.29 -21.73 -16.11
N ASP A 73 -1.11 -22.48 -15.37
CA ASP A 73 -1.95 -21.93 -14.30
C ASP A 73 -1.11 -21.52 -13.06
N LEU A 74 0.19 -21.30 -13.27
CA LEU A 74 1.08 -20.81 -12.24
C LEU A 74 0.71 -19.39 -11.83
N PHE A 75 0.67 -19.17 -10.54
CA PHE A 75 0.35 -17.86 -9.99
C PHE A 75 1.31 -16.76 -10.47
N ALA A 76 2.59 -17.08 -10.67
CA ALA A 76 3.57 -16.15 -11.21
C ALA A 76 3.21 -15.67 -12.63
N ASP A 77 2.81 -16.60 -13.51
CA ASP A 77 2.41 -16.28 -14.89
C ASP A 77 1.09 -15.48 -14.91
N PHE A 78 0.18 -15.82 -14.01
CA PHE A 78 -1.05 -15.05 -13.83
C PHE A 78 -0.76 -13.62 -13.35
N LEU A 79 0.20 -13.42 -12.44
CA LEU A 79 0.62 -12.07 -12.04
C LEU A 79 1.22 -11.29 -13.21
N ASP A 80 1.97 -11.94 -14.11
CA ASP A 80 2.51 -11.28 -15.32
C ASP A 80 1.38 -10.82 -16.24
N TYR A 81 0.36 -11.66 -16.44
CA TYR A 81 -0.87 -11.27 -17.13
C TYR A 81 -1.56 -10.09 -16.42
N TYR A 82 -1.73 -10.16 -15.11
CA TYR A 82 -2.39 -9.11 -14.34
C TYR A 82 -1.66 -7.75 -14.45
N GLU A 83 -0.32 -7.75 -14.37
CA GLU A 83 0.50 -6.55 -14.53
C GLU A 83 0.43 -5.96 -15.94
N ARG A 84 0.42 -6.82 -16.97
CA ARG A 84 0.44 -6.39 -18.38
C ARG A 84 -0.93 -5.96 -18.89
N ASP A 85 -1.98 -6.67 -18.53
CA ASP A 85 -3.29 -6.53 -19.18
C ASP A 85 -4.37 -5.90 -18.27
N VAL A 86 -4.28 -6.11 -16.94
CA VAL A 86 -5.30 -5.63 -15.99
C VAL A 86 -4.97 -4.26 -15.40
N LEU A 87 -3.71 -3.99 -15.11
CA LEU A 87 -3.32 -2.73 -14.48
C LEU A 87 -3.35 -1.51 -15.43
N PRO A 88 -2.86 -1.59 -16.69
CA PRO A 88 -2.74 -0.39 -17.52
C PRO A 88 -4.06 0.35 -17.76
N PRO A 89 -5.21 -0.32 -18.02
CA PRO A 89 -6.48 0.38 -18.21
C PRO A 89 -6.98 1.15 -16.98
N ARG A 90 -6.43 0.87 -15.79
CA ARG A 90 -6.84 1.54 -14.53
C ARG A 90 -6.17 2.90 -14.34
N GLU A 91 -5.19 3.26 -15.17
CA GLU A 91 -4.46 4.54 -15.09
C GLU A 91 -4.01 4.92 -13.67
N LEU A 92 -3.47 3.96 -12.94
CA LEU A 92 -3.06 4.15 -11.56
C LEU A 92 -1.90 5.13 -11.43
N ALA A 93 -1.89 5.89 -10.34
CA ALA A 93 -0.79 6.79 -10.04
C ALA A 93 0.54 6.01 -9.88
N LYS A 94 1.66 6.60 -10.32
CA LYS A 94 2.99 6.00 -10.26
C LYS A 94 3.32 5.41 -8.87
N GLY A 95 3.01 6.14 -7.78
CA GLY A 95 3.28 5.65 -6.42
C GLY A 95 2.48 4.39 -6.06
N THR A 96 1.29 4.19 -6.65
CA THR A 96 0.50 2.96 -6.48
C THR A 96 1.13 1.82 -7.27
N LEU A 97 1.57 2.08 -8.51
CA LEU A 97 2.27 1.08 -9.35
C LEU A 97 3.59 0.64 -8.70
N ASP A 98 4.37 1.57 -8.17
CA ASP A 98 5.62 1.26 -7.44
C ASP A 98 5.35 0.37 -6.21
N LEU A 99 4.28 0.64 -5.46
CA LEU A 99 3.84 -0.20 -4.34
C LEU A 99 3.43 -1.60 -4.82
N TYR A 100 2.64 -1.69 -5.88
CA TYR A 100 2.18 -2.96 -6.45
C TYR A 100 3.37 -3.79 -6.94
N ALA A 101 4.34 -3.18 -7.63
CA ALA A 101 5.55 -3.87 -8.06
C ALA A 101 6.34 -4.50 -6.89
N VAL A 102 6.38 -3.82 -5.72
CA VAL A 102 6.97 -4.40 -4.51
C VAL A 102 6.15 -5.59 -4.03
N ARG A 103 4.80 -5.48 -4.02
CA ARG A 103 3.92 -6.56 -3.58
C ARG A 103 3.96 -7.78 -4.50
N PHE A 104 3.96 -7.59 -5.81
CA PHE A 104 4.07 -8.69 -6.77
C PHE A 104 5.37 -9.47 -6.62
N ARG A 105 6.50 -8.80 -6.36
CA ARG A 105 7.76 -9.50 -6.04
C ARG A 105 7.63 -10.34 -4.77
N GLN A 106 6.95 -9.84 -3.74
CA GLN A 106 6.70 -10.59 -2.51
C GLN A 106 5.76 -11.78 -2.75
N PHE A 107 4.71 -11.61 -3.56
CA PHE A 107 3.77 -12.67 -3.92
C PHE A 107 4.45 -13.78 -4.73
N ARG A 108 5.25 -13.43 -5.75
CA ARG A 108 6.02 -14.42 -6.53
C ARG A 108 6.94 -15.24 -5.64
N LYS A 109 7.55 -14.63 -4.64
CA LYS A 109 8.40 -15.34 -3.68
C LYS A 109 7.59 -16.22 -2.71
N ALA A 110 6.48 -15.71 -2.19
CA ALA A 110 5.68 -16.42 -1.19
C ALA A 110 4.93 -17.62 -1.77
N PHE A 111 4.52 -17.54 -3.03
CA PHE A 111 3.74 -18.56 -3.74
C PHE A 111 4.53 -19.15 -4.92
N GLU A 112 5.85 -19.26 -4.78
CA GLU A 112 6.73 -19.80 -5.81
C GLU A 112 6.32 -21.24 -6.19
N GLY A 113 6.17 -21.50 -7.49
CA GLY A 113 5.81 -22.79 -8.04
C GLY A 113 4.38 -23.26 -7.75
N GLN A 114 3.52 -22.43 -7.14
CA GLN A 114 2.14 -22.77 -6.88
C GLN A 114 1.24 -22.44 -8.09
N ALA A 115 0.32 -23.32 -8.41
CA ALA A 115 -0.78 -23.00 -9.30
C ALA A 115 -1.82 -22.12 -8.59
N VAL A 116 -2.58 -21.33 -9.35
CA VAL A 116 -3.55 -20.38 -8.79
C VAL A 116 -4.58 -21.05 -7.88
N ASP A 117 -5.09 -22.21 -8.28
CA ASP A 117 -6.08 -23.02 -7.55
C ASP A 117 -5.51 -23.75 -6.34
N GLN A 118 -4.19 -23.88 -6.25
CA GLN A 118 -3.49 -24.53 -5.13
C GLN A 118 -3.18 -23.58 -3.97
N ILE A 119 -3.29 -22.27 -4.17
CA ILE A 119 -3.06 -21.31 -3.12
C ILE A 119 -4.24 -21.31 -2.15
N THR A 120 -3.98 -21.75 -0.92
CA THR A 120 -5.01 -21.88 0.12
C THR A 120 -5.08 -20.63 0.99
N THR A 121 -6.24 -20.44 1.67
CA THR A 121 -6.40 -19.40 2.70
C THR A 121 -5.31 -19.45 3.77
N ARG A 122 -4.87 -20.67 4.16
CA ARG A 122 -3.77 -20.84 5.11
C ARG A 122 -2.46 -20.26 4.61
N MET A 123 -2.08 -20.53 3.36
CA MET A 123 -0.86 -20.00 2.77
C MET A 123 -0.88 -18.46 2.71
N VAL A 124 -2.03 -17.90 2.33
CA VAL A 124 -2.21 -16.44 2.33
C VAL A 124 -2.11 -15.88 3.75
N ALA A 125 -2.73 -16.51 4.74
CA ALA A 125 -2.65 -16.07 6.14
C ALA A 125 -1.21 -16.09 6.67
N GLU A 126 -0.47 -17.19 6.45
CA GLU A 126 0.94 -17.33 6.84
C GLU A 126 1.83 -16.24 6.19
N PHE A 127 1.61 -15.95 4.90
CA PHE A 127 2.28 -14.85 4.23
C PHE A 127 1.95 -13.49 4.87
N LEU A 128 0.66 -13.20 5.11
CA LEU A 128 0.23 -11.94 5.73
C LEU A 128 0.76 -11.80 7.17
N ASP A 129 0.92 -12.92 7.89
CA ASP A 129 1.46 -12.92 9.25
C ASP A 129 2.95 -12.56 9.31
N SER A 130 3.69 -12.77 8.23
CA SER A 130 5.08 -12.34 8.10
C SER A 130 5.25 -10.82 7.94
N LEU A 131 4.16 -10.09 7.70
CA LEU A 131 4.19 -8.65 7.39
C LEU A 131 3.73 -7.80 8.58
N THR A 132 4.17 -6.53 8.60
CA THR A 132 3.60 -5.54 9.54
C THR A 132 2.11 -5.33 9.26
N PRO A 133 1.27 -4.95 10.26
CA PRO A 133 -0.18 -4.84 10.10
C PRO A 133 -0.63 -4.05 8.86
N ARG A 134 -0.07 -2.86 8.66
CA ARG A 134 -0.37 -2.02 7.48
C ARG A 134 0.05 -2.69 6.17
N SER A 135 1.22 -3.29 6.14
CA SER A 135 1.72 -4.01 4.96
C SER A 135 0.86 -5.23 4.64
N ALA A 136 0.43 -5.96 5.65
CA ALA A 136 -0.46 -7.11 5.52
C ALA A 136 -1.82 -6.70 4.94
N ASN A 137 -2.44 -5.64 5.48
CA ASN A 137 -3.73 -5.15 4.99
C ASN A 137 -3.65 -4.66 3.53
N GLN A 138 -2.58 -3.98 3.15
CA GLN A 138 -2.35 -3.57 1.76
C GLN A 138 -2.11 -4.77 0.83
N ALA A 139 -1.32 -5.76 1.27
CA ALA A 139 -1.07 -6.97 0.50
C ALA A 139 -2.35 -7.79 0.35
N ARG A 140 -3.13 -7.94 1.43
CA ARG A 140 -4.43 -8.59 1.41
C ARG A 140 -5.38 -7.96 0.39
N ALA A 141 -5.52 -6.62 0.43
CA ALA A 141 -6.41 -5.92 -0.50
C ALA A 141 -6.02 -6.16 -1.96
N LEU A 142 -4.72 -6.17 -2.27
CA LEU A 142 -4.25 -6.46 -3.62
C LEU A 142 -4.44 -7.94 -4.00
N LEU A 143 -4.18 -8.88 -3.08
CA LEU A 143 -4.43 -10.31 -3.33
C LEU A 143 -5.92 -10.59 -3.58
N VAL A 144 -6.82 -9.95 -2.81
CA VAL A 144 -8.27 -10.07 -3.03
C VAL A 144 -8.63 -9.63 -4.45
N ASP A 145 -8.08 -8.54 -4.94
CA ASP A 145 -8.34 -8.07 -6.29
C ASP A 145 -7.73 -9.00 -7.36
N VAL A 146 -6.50 -9.46 -7.16
CA VAL A 146 -5.83 -10.44 -8.05
C VAL A 146 -6.66 -11.72 -8.17
N PHE A 147 -7.10 -12.32 -7.05
CA PHE A 147 -7.90 -13.54 -7.08
C PHE A 147 -9.30 -13.34 -7.64
N LYS A 148 -9.92 -12.16 -7.50
CA LYS A 148 -11.18 -11.84 -8.23
C LYS A 148 -11.00 -11.94 -9.74
N HIS A 149 -9.89 -11.46 -10.26
CA HIS A 149 -9.57 -11.59 -11.68
C HIS A 149 -9.24 -13.03 -12.06
N ALA A 150 -8.60 -13.81 -11.18
CA ALA A 150 -8.34 -15.23 -11.42
C ALA A 150 -9.64 -16.03 -11.49
N ILE A 151 -10.59 -15.78 -10.59
CA ILE A 151 -11.94 -16.38 -10.62
C ILE A 151 -12.66 -16.02 -11.94
N ALA A 152 -12.64 -14.76 -12.34
CA ALA A 152 -13.26 -14.31 -13.59
C ALA A 152 -12.63 -14.95 -14.84
N LYS A 153 -11.42 -15.48 -14.74
CA LYS A 153 -10.74 -16.27 -15.79
C LYS A 153 -10.94 -17.79 -15.62
N GLY A 154 -11.65 -18.24 -14.58
CA GLY A 154 -11.87 -19.66 -14.32
C GLY A 154 -10.65 -20.42 -13.78
N LEU A 155 -9.63 -19.72 -13.28
CA LEU A 155 -8.38 -20.32 -12.79
C LEU A 155 -8.47 -20.85 -11.36
N CYS A 156 -9.44 -20.38 -10.57
CA CYS A 156 -9.73 -20.90 -9.24
C CYS A 156 -11.22 -20.70 -8.91
N PRO A 157 -11.79 -21.58 -8.05
CA PRO A 157 -13.21 -21.48 -7.68
C PRO A 157 -13.49 -20.40 -6.62
N ASP A 158 -12.51 -20.14 -5.74
CA ASP A 158 -12.66 -19.31 -4.55
C ASP A 158 -11.53 -18.30 -4.43
N ASN A 159 -11.78 -17.26 -3.61
CA ASN A 159 -10.77 -16.26 -3.27
C ASN A 159 -10.13 -16.55 -1.91
N PRO A 160 -8.95 -17.14 -1.85
CA PRO A 160 -8.31 -17.50 -0.59
C PRO A 160 -7.93 -16.30 0.28
N ALA A 161 -7.80 -15.10 -0.32
CA ALA A 161 -7.46 -13.88 0.41
C ALA A 161 -8.68 -13.24 1.09
N GLU A 162 -9.90 -13.41 0.57
CA GLU A 162 -11.13 -12.85 1.17
C GLU A 162 -11.43 -13.41 2.56
N ASN A 163 -11.12 -14.69 2.78
CA ASN A 163 -11.35 -15.37 4.06
C ASN A 163 -10.29 -15.04 5.13
N THR A 164 -9.25 -14.27 4.81
CA THR A 164 -8.27 -13.84 5.80
C THR A 164 -8.75 -12.61 6.56
N LEU A 165 -8.23 -12.41 7.79
CA LEU A 165 -8.64 -11.30 8.65
C LEU A 165 -7.76 -10.06 8.43
N LEU A 166 -8.37 -8.88 8.57
CA LEU A 166 -7.65 -7.62 8.63
C LEU A 166 -6.90 -7.51 9.96
N LYS A 167 -5.66 -7.04 9.90
CA LYS A 167 -4.87 -6.74 11.10
C LYS A 167 -5.21 -5.35 11.64
N ILE A 168 -5.25 -5.23 12.96
CA ILE A 168 -5.51 -3.95 13.64
C ILE A 168 -4.29 -3.04 13.45
N GLU A 169 -4.50 -1.90 12.79
CA GLU A 169 -3.49 -0.87 12.63
C GLU A 169 -3.61 0.15 13.77
N LYS A 170 -2.54 0.29 14.56
CA LYS A 170 -2.46 1.36 15.55
C LYS A 170 -1.76 2.56 14.92
N LYS A 171 -2.37 3.74 15.06
CA LYS A 171 -1.75 5.00 14.65
C LYS A 171 -0.54 5.25 15.55
N GLN A 172 0.64 5.31 14.95
CA GLN A 172 1.90 5.46 15.69
C GLN A 172 2.22 6.94 15.96
N ARG A 173 2.11 7.80 14.94
CA ARG A 173 2.49 9.21 15.06
C ARG A 173 1.53 10.01 15.91
N LYS A 174 2.08 10.73 16.88
CA LYS A 174 1.38 11.74 17.68
C LYS A 174 1.24 13.04 16.90
N ARG A 175 0.44 13.96 17.40
CA ARG A 175 0.18 15.27 16.79
C ARG A 175 1.23 16.29 17.20
N HIS A 176 1.47 17.31 16.35
CA HIS A 176 2.24 18.49 16.75
C HIS A 176 1.51 19.26 17.84
N THR A 177 2.29 19.76 18.81
CA THR A 177 1.89 20.89 19.65
C THR A 177 2.24 22.20 18.96
N ILE A 178 1.57 23.29 19.33
CA ILE A 178 1.88 24.64 18.79
C ILE A 178 3.33 25.00 19.10
N ASP A 179 3.76 24.82 20.35
CA ASP A 179 5.12 25.19 20.79
C ASP A 179 6.19 24.32 20.13
N GLY A 180 5.92 23.01 19.98
CA GLY A 180 6.82 22.11 19.24
C GLY A 180 7.00 22.54 17.79
N LEU A 181 5.89 22.89 17.09
CA LEU A 181 5.99 23.37 15.71
C LEU A 181 6.72 24.73 15.61
N LYS A 182 6.49 25.66 16.56
CA LYS A 182 7.24 26.93 16.65
C LYS A 182 8.74 26.68 16.82
N ALA A 183 9.14 25.78 17.71
CA ALA A 183 10.54 25.43 17.93
C ALA A 183 11.18 24.83 16.67
N ILE A 184 10.49 23.90 15.98
CA ILE A 184 10.95 23.32 14.72
C ILE A 184 11.13 24.41 13.66
N ARG A 185 10.12 25.28 13.50
CA ARG A 185 10.16 26.38 12.54
C ARG A 185 11.37 27.31 12.77
N ALA A 186 11.67 27.62 14.03
CA ALA A 186 12.82 28.47 14.40
C ALA A 186 14.19 27.87 14.00
N LYS A 187 14.29 26.54 13.93
CA LYS A 187 15.51 25.82 13.51
C LYS A 187 15.52 25.48 12.01
N ALA A 188 14.41 25.70 11.31
CA ALA A 188 14.29 25.38 9.89
C ALA A 188 14.96 26.46 9.01
N PRO A 189 15.57 26.09 7.87
CA PRO A 189 16.03 27.05 6.87
C PRO A 189 14.83 27.81 6.26
N ALA A 190 15.07 29.00 5.72
CA ALA A 190 14.01 29.93 5.27
C ALA A 190 12.98 29.29 4.32
N TRP A 191 13.42 28.51 3.33
CA TRP A 191 12.51 27.82 2.40
C TRP A 191 11.60 26.82 3.12
N LEU A 192 12.10 26.15 4.18
CA LEU A 192 11.31 25.18 4.96
C LEU A 192 10.37 25.90 5.93
N GLN A 193 10.76 27.07 6.48
CA GLN A 193 9.84 27.93 7.24
C GLN A 193 8.65 28.33 6.38
N ASN A 194 8.89 28.76 5.14
CA ASN A 194 7.82 29.08 4.20
C ASN A 194 6.92 27.87 3.89
N ALA A 195 7.49 26.68 3.73
CA ALA A 195 6.73 25.45 3.53
C ALA A 195 5.85 25.08 4.75
N ILE A 196 6.37 25.25 5.97
CA ILE A 196 5.63 25.05 7.23
C ILE A 196 4.47 26.04 7.31
N ASP A 197 4.72 27.33 7.03
CA ASP A 197 3.72 28.37 7.09
C ASP A 197 2.61 28.17 6.05
N LEU A 198 2.96 27.84 4.80
CA LEU A 198 1.99 27.48 3.77
C LEU A 198 1.15 26.27 4.18
N ALA A 199 1.79 25.21 4.71
CA ALA A 199 1.09 24.03 5.17
C ALA A 199 0.13 24.34 6.32
N LEU A 200 0.49 25.25 7.24
CA LEU A 200 -0.34 25.65 8.35
C LEU A 200 -1.53 26.53 7.91
N ILE A 201 -1.30 27.46 6.98
CA ILE A 201 -2.36 28.36 6.48
C ILE A 201 -3.32 27.62 5.55
N THR A 202 -2.82 26.79 4.64
CA THR A 202 -3.64 26.18 3.58
C THR A 202 -4.10 24.76 3.92
N ALA A 203 -3.57 24.15 4.96
CA ALA A 203 -3.79 22.74 5.31
C ALA A 203 -3.48 21.77 4.14
N GLN A 204 -2.70 22.15 3.14
CA GLN A 204 -2.44 21.32 1.97
C GLN A 204 -1.42 20.20 2.27
N ARG A 205 -1.44 19.14 1.46
CA ARG A 205 -0.50 18.03 1.57
C ARG A 205 0.88 18.48 1.12
N ARG A 206 1.93 17.80 1.60
CA ARG A 206 3.32 18.05 1.21
C ARG A 206 3.51 18.12 -0.31
N THR A 207 2.93 17.19 -1.05
CA THR A 207 2.97 17.16 -2.52
C THR A 207 2.39 18.40 -3.14
N ASP A 208 1.25 18.86 -2.64
CA ASP A 208 0.53 20.02 -3.16
C ASP A 208 1.31 21.31 -2.84
N ILE A 209 1.86 21.43 -1.60
CA ILE A 209 2.72 22.56 -1.20
C ILE A 209 3.94 22.69 -2.11
N LEU A 210 4.61 21.57 -2.44
CA LEU A 210 5.80 21.58 -3.30
C LEU A 210 5.48 21.80 -4.79
N ALA A 211 4.23 21.64 -5.19
CA ALA A 211 3.77 21.89 -6.54
C ALA A 211 3.31 23.34 -6.78
N MET A 212 3.01 24.10 -5.72
CA MET A 212 2.54 25.51 -5.84
C MET A 212 3.57 26.37 -6.58
N ARG A 213 3.07 27.17 -7.54
CA ARG A 213 3.88 28.05 -8.38
C ARG A 213 3.54 29.51 -8.14
N PHE A 214 4.42 30.43 -8.51
CA PHE A 214 4.13 31.86 -8.48
C PHE A 214 2.98 32.24 -9.42
N ASP A 215 2.87 31.56 -10.56
CA ASP A 215 1.80 31.79 -11.54
C ASP A 215 0.40 31.32 -11.07
N ASP A 216 0.36 30.48 -10.01
CA ASP A 216 -0.89 30.08 -9.38
C ASP A 216 -1.49 31.20 -8.51
N VAL A 217 -0.72 32.28 -8.25
CA VAL A 217 -1.19 33.44 -7.51
C VAL A 217 -1.66 34.52 -8.49
N ARG A 218 -2.96 34.62 -8.67
CA ARG A 218 -3.60 35.57 -9.60
C ARG A 218 -4.97 36.00 -9.09
N ASP A 219 -5.44 37.16 -9.53
CA ASP A 219 -6.77 37.68 -9.23
C ASP A 219 -7.09 37.75 -7.72
N GLY A 220 -6.08 37.95 -6.88
CA GLY A 220 -6.24 37.98 -5.43
C GLY A 220 -6.42 36.61 -4.76
N TYR A 221 -6.15 35.51 -5.49
CA TYR A 221 -6.25 34.14 -5.00
C TYR A 221 -4.98 33.33 -5.30
N LEU A 222 -4.71 32.34 -4.43
CA LEU A 222 -3.81 31.23 -4.70
C LEU A 222 -4.66 30.01 -5.14
N TYR A 223 -4.45 29.55 -6.36
CA TYR A 223 -5.14 28.38 -6.91
C TYR A 223 -4.35 27.12 -6.64
N VAL A 224 -5.00 26.09 -6.11
CA VAL A 224 -4.37 24.82 -5.75
C VAL A 224 -5.21 23.67 -6.29
N VAL A 225 -4.57 22.76 -7.03
CA VAL A 225 -5.17 21.51 -7.47
C VAL A 225 -4.50 20.35 -6.74
N GLN A 226 -5.25 19.66 -5.89
CA GLN A 226 -4.72 18.54 -5.12
C GLN A 226 -4.47 17.32 -6.00
N GLN A 227 -3.22 17.03 -6.29
CA GLN A 227 -2.81 15.97 -7.25
C GLN A 227 -3.37 14.58 -6.90
N LYS A 228 -3.48 14.25 -5.62
CA LYS A 228 -3.95 12.92 -5.18
C LYS A 228 -5.46 12.71 -5.40
N THR A 229 -6.25 13.75 -5.40
CA THR A 229 -7.72 13.67 -5.38
C THR A 229 -8.39 14.34 -6.57
N ALA A 230 -7.63 15.02 -7.44
CA ALA A 230 -8.15 15.79 -8.59
C ALA A 230 -8.97 14.94 -9.58
N LYS A 231 -8.58 13.66 -9.79
CA LYS A 231 -9.33 12.75 -10.67
C LYS A 231 -10.63 12.23 -10.04
N ALA A 232 -10.78 12.33 -8.72
CA ALA A 232 -11.87 11.68 -7.98
C ALA A 232 -12.87 12.65 -7.33
N SER A 233 -12.55 13.93 -7.24
CA SER A 233 -13.40 14.88 -6.51
C SER A 233 -13.15 16.33 -6.92
N ASP A 234 -14.23 17.06 -7.18
CA ASP A 234 -14.19 18.51 -7.46
C ASP A 234 -13.70 19.32 -6.25
N ALA A 235 -13.83 18.79 -5.03
CA ALA A 235 -13.27 19.39 -3.81
C ALA A 235 -11.73 19.51 -3.82
N ALA A 236 -11.06 18.86 -4.78
CA ALA A 236 -9.61 18.99 -5.00
C ALA A 236 -9.18 20.32 -5.62
N TRP A 237 -10.12 21.08 -6.20
CA TRP A 237 -9.86 22.36 -6.85
C TRP A 237 -10.21 23.50 -5.88
N ILE A 238 -9.18 24.11 -5.28
CA ILE A 238 -9.35 25.08 -4.22
C ILE A 238 -8.71 26.41 -4.64
N ARG A 239 -9.37 27.51 -4.32
CA ARG A 239 -8.78 28.83 -4.37
C ARG A 239 -8.76 29.44 -2.98
N PHE A 240 -7.60 29.86 -2.53
CA PHE A 240 -7.41 30.55 -1.26
C PHE A 240 -7.33 32.06 -1.48
N ALA A 241 -8.23 32.83 -0.86
CA ALA A 241 -8.09 34.27 -0.88
C ALA A 241 -6.73 34.69 -0.28
N VAL A 242 -6.03 35.58 -0.93
CA VAL A 242 -4.74 36.08 -0.47
C VAL A 242 -4.96 37.05 0.67
N THR A 243 -5.05 36.51 1.88
CA THR A 243 -5.12 37.31 3.13
C THR A 243 -3.77 37.95 3.43
N PRO A 244 -3.69 38.96 4.32
CA PRO A 244 -2.42 39.56 4.71
C PRO A 244 -1.39 38.53 5.22
N GLN A 245 -1.84 37.51 5.95
CA GLN A 245 -0.98 36.41 6.44
C GLN A 245 -0.43 35.57 5.29
N LEU A 246 -1.27 35.19 4.33
CA LEU A 246 -0.82 34.44 3.15
C LEU A 246 0.10 35.30 2.29
N GLN A 247 -0.23 36.56 2.08
CA GLN A 247 0.60 37.52 1.33
C GLN A 247 2.00 37.64 1.94
N ALA A 248 2.10 37.72 3.27
CA ALA A 248 3.38 37.80 3.96
C ALA A 248 4.26 36.55 3.68
N VAL A 249 3.67 35.36 3.61
CA VAL A 249 4.40 34.13 3.25
C VAL A 249 4.79 34.14 1.78
N LEU A 250 3.88 34.50 0.87
CA LEU A 250 4.15 34.61 -0.57
C LEU A 250 5.29 35.60 -0.86
N SER A 251 5.33 36.73 -0.15
CA SER A 251 6.40 37.73 -0.28
C SER A 251 7.75 37.18 0.17
N ARG A 252 7.80 36.39 1.26
CA ARG A 252 9.03 35.73 1.71
C ARG A 252 9.50 34.62 0.77
N CYS A 253 8.58 34.01 0.00
CA CYS A 253 8.95 33.03 -1.02
C CYS A 253 9.67 33.69 -2.22
N ARG A 254 9.51 35.00 -2.46
CA ARG A 254 10.23 35.76 -3.49
C ARG A 254 11.59 36.15 -2.95
N ASP A 255 12.59 35.32 -3.19
CA ASP A 255 13.96 35.54 -2.87
C ASP A 255 14.81 35.78 -4.14
N ASN A 256 16.13 35.84 -4.01
CA ASN A 256 17.06 36.05 -5.13
C ASN A 256 17.33 34.77 -5.96
N VAL A 257 16.55 33.69 -5.78
CA VAL A 257 16.69 32.45 -6.53
C VAL A 257 15.61 32.40 -7.60
N PRO A 258 15.93 32.44 -8.90
CA PRO A 258 14.94 32.34 -9.97
C PRO A 258 14.29 30.94 -9.94
N SER A 259 13.02 30.88 -9.61
CA SER A 259 12.24 29.66 -9.51
C SER A 259 10.79 29.90 -9.89
N PRO A 260 10.16 28.96 -10.61
CA PRO A 260 8.71 29.02 -10.82
C PRO A 260 7.91 28.57 -9.58
N PHE A 261 8.53 27.83 -8.65
CA PHE A 261 7.87 27.26 -7.47
C PHE A 261 7.89 28.25 -6.27
N LEU A 262 6.79 28.28 -5.50
CA LEU A 262 6.76 29.01 -4.23
C LEU A 262 7.79 28.44 -3.25
N ILE A 263 7.80 27.11 -3.10
CA ILE A 263 8.78 26.43 -2.26
C ILE A 263 9.91 25.91 -3.13
N HIS A 264 11.07 26.54 -2.98
CA HIS A 264 12.26 26.25 -3.76
C HIS A 264 13.52 26.45 -2.93
N ARG A 265 14.65 25.93 -3.42
CA ARG A 265 15.95 26.09 -2.81
C ARG A 265 17.09 26.07 -3.83
N ARG A 266 18.18 26.69 -3.51
CA ARG A 266 19.43 26.49 -4.24
C ARG A 266 20.08 25.19 -3.78
N PRO A 267 20.35 24.21 -4.67
CA PRO A 267 21.08 22.99 -4.30
C PRO A 267 22.53 23.32 -3.92
N GLU A 268 23.02 22.70 -2.85
CA GLU A 268 24.43 22.88 -2.39
C GLU A 268 25.44 22.22 -3.33
N ARG A 269 25.02 21.14 -4.01
CA ARG A 269 25.88 20.41 -4.96
C ARG A 269 25.14 20.22 -6.29
N LYS A 270 25.81 20.58 -7.39
CA LYS A 270 25.34 20.26 -8.75
C LYS A 270 25.55 18.77 -9.00
N ARG A 271 24.52 17.97 -8.94
CA ARG A 271 24.53 16.57 -9.43
C ARG A 271 23.97 16.57 -10.86
N GLN A 272 24.85 16.53 -11.84
CA GLN A 272 24.49 16.59 -13.27
C GLN A 272 23.42 15.59 -13.68
N LYS A 273 23.55 14.31 -13.29
CA LYS A 273 22.57 13.24 -13.63
C LYS A 273 21.17 13.42 -13.01
N GLN A 274 21.01 14.17 -11.92
CA GLN A 274 19.71 14.43 -11.30
C GLN A 274 19.06 15.73 -11.81
N ALA A 275 19.82 16.64 -12.38
CA ALA A 275 19.30 17.90 -12.92
C ALA A 275 18.46 17.67 -14.20
N GLU A 276 18.85 16.71 -15.03
CA GLU A 276 18.18 16.37 -16.29
C GLU A 276 16.81 15.69 -16.10
N GLN A 277 16.58 15.08 -14.92
CA GLN A 277 15.30 14.40 -14.59
C GLN A 277 14.31 15.29 -13.84
N LYS A 278 14.72 16.50 -13.41
CA LYS A 278 13.88 17.42 -12.65
C LYS A 278 13.17 18.41 -13.57
N GLU A 279 11.92 18.70 -13.27
CA GLU A 279 11.16 19.77 -13.92
C GLU A 279 11.88 21.12 -13.87
N HIS A 280 12.54 21.42 -12.76
CA HIS A 280 13.38 22.59 -12.57
C HIS A 280 14.46 22.34 -11.52
N TRP A 281 15.65 22.95 -11.66
CA TRP A 281 16.80 22.71 -10.78
C TRP A 281 16.57 23.15 -9.33
N THR A 282 15.69 24.13 -9.08
CA THR A 282 15.33 24.62 -7.74
C THR A 282 14.26 23.80 -7.05
N LYS A 283 13.58 22.87 -7.76
CA LYS A 283 12.49 22.08 -7.24
C LYS A 283 12.91 21.26 -6.01
N VAL A 284 12.15 21.36 -4.95
CA VAL A 284 12.37 20.58 -3.71
C VAL A 284 11.66 19.25 -3.83
N GLU A 285 12.44 18.17 -3.71
CA GLU A 285 11.89 16.81 -3.69
C GLU A 285 11.21 16.50 -2.34
N GLU A 286 10.15 15.71 -2.36
CA GLU A 286 9.40 15.34 -1.16
C GLU A 286 10.27 14.66 -0.09
N ARG A 287 11.19 13.78 -0.51
CA ARG A 287 12.13 13.10 0.41
C ARG A 287 13.09 14.08 1.06
N TYR A 288 13.50 15.11 0.31
CA TYR A 288 14.38 16.14 0.84
C TYR A 288 13.66 17.01 1.88
N LEU A 289 12.42 17.45 1.61
CA LEU A 289 11.61 18.17 2.59
C LEU A 289 11.41 17.35 3.86
N THR A 290 11.08 16.08 3.73
CA THR A 290 10.88 15.18 4.89
C THR A 290 12.15 15.08 5.74
N ARG A 291 13.32 14.96 5.10
CA ARG A 291 14.62 14.91 5.80
C ARG A 291 14.94 16.22 6.48
N ALA A 292 14.83 17.35 5.76
CA ALA A 292 15.10 18.66 6.32
C ALA A 292 14.18 19.00 7.50
N PHE A 293 12.91 18.57 7.44
CA PHE A 293 12.00 18.73 8.56
C PHE A 293 12.40 17.86 9.76
N LYS A 294 12.85 16.62 9.53
CA LYS A 294 13.38 15.75 10.60
C LYS A 294 14.61 16.39 11.24
N GLU A 295 15.56 16.87 10.45
CA GLU A 295 16.77 17.56 10.92
C GLU A 295 16.42 18.82 11.76
N ALA A 296 15.47 19.65 11.31
CA ALA A 296 15.00 20.82 12.06
C ALA A 296 14.31 20.43 13.38
N ARG A 297 13.53 19.35 13.39
CA ARG A 297 12.89 18.81 14.61
C ARG A 297 13.92 18.32 15.62
N GLU A 298 14.93 17.58 15.17
CA GLU A 298 16.03 17.10 16.00
C GLU A 298 16.85 18.29 16.57
N ALA A 299 17.17 19.28 15.74
CA ALA A 299 17.86 20.50 16.17
C ALA A 299 17.04 21.36 17.15
N ALA A 300 15.72 21.25 17.12
CA ALA A 300 14.82 21.92 18.07
C ALA A 300 14.74 21.19 19.42
N GLY A 301 15.16 19.92 19.49
CA GLY A 301 15.09 19.09 20.70
C GLY A 301 13.67 18.76 21.17
N CYS A 302 12.65 19.15 20.40
CA CYS A 302 11.26 18.84 20.76
C CYS A 302 10.89 17.40 20.41
N TYR A 303 10.05 16.78 21.25
CA TYR A 303 9.62 15.39 21.14
C TYR A 303 10.76 14.35 21.32
N ALA A 304 11.90 14.71 21.90
CA ALA A 304 13.02 13.79 22.12
C ALA A 304 12.63 12.59 23.02
N ASP A 305 11.71 12.80 23.97
CA ASP A 305 11.21 11.75 24.87
C ASP A 305 10.23 10.78 24.20
N TRP A 306 9.81 11.05 22.96
CA TRP A 306 8.92 10.19 22.20
C TRP A 306 9.69 9.22 21.35
N LYS A 307 9.18 8.00 21.17
CA LYS A 307 9.77 7.05 20.22
C LYS A 307 9.80 7.65 18.81
N GLU A 308 10.78 7.27 18.00
CA GLU A 308 10.97 7.84 16.66
C GLU A 308 9.71 7.69 15.79
N GLU A 309 9.03 6.54 15.88
CA GLU A 309 7.78 6.27 15.18
C GLU A 309 6.59 7.13 15.66
N GLU A 310 6.64 7.65 16.89
CA GLU A 310 5.61 8.52 17.48
C GLU A 310 5.82 10.00 17.13
N GLN A 311 7.05 10.38 16.79
CA GLN A 311 7.39 11.78 16.54
C GLN A 311 6.70 12.31 15.27
N PRO A 312 6.01 13.48 15.36
CA PRO A 312 5.27 14.03 14.23
C PRO A 312 6.19 14.48 13.10
N GLY A 313 5.79 14.20 11.86
CA GLY A 313 6.46 14.66 10.66
C GLY A 313 5.76 15.86 10.00
N PHE A 314 6.28 16.34 8.88
CA PHE A 314 5.69 17.48 8.15
C PHE A 314 4.19 17.29 7.83
N HIS A 315 3.77 16.06 7.52
CA HIS A 315 2.36 15.79 7.21
C HIS A 315 1.40 16.07 8.37
N GLU A 316 1.87 15.95 9.61
CA GLU A 316 1.06 16.20 10.81
C GLU A 316 0.76 17.70 11.02
N ILE A 317 1.44 18.63 10.29
CA ILE A 317 1.10 20.06 10.26
C ILE A 317 -0.34 20.26 9.75
N ARG A 318 -0.78 19.47 8.74
CA ARG A 318 -2.15 19.51 8.24
C ARG A 318 -3.17 19.20 9.31
N ALA A 319 -2.87 18.25 10.20
CA ALA A 319 -3.75 17.90 11.30
C ALA A 319 -3.83 19.03 12.33
N LEU A 320 -2.69 19.64 12.70
CA LEU A 320 -2.67 20.81 13.59
C LEU A 320 -3.43 21.98 12.96
N SER A 321 -3.20 22.27 11.68
CA SER A 321 -3.93 23.32 10.94
C SER A 321 -5.45 23.13 11.05
N LEU A 322 -5.96 21.93 10.75
CA LEU A 322 -7.39 21.62 10.82
C LEU A 322 -7.96 21.70 12.23
N HIS A 323 -7.17 21.34 13.23
CA HIS A 323 -7.53 21.53 14.64
C HIS A 323 -7.68 23.03 14.98
N LEU A 324 -6.72 23.86 14.55
CA LEU A 324 -6.76 25.31 14.77
C LEU A 324 -7.92 25.97 14.03
N TYR A 325 -8.23 25.56 12.80
CA TYR A 325 -9.39 26.06 12.06
C TYR A 325 -10.71 25.69 12.75
N LYS A 326 -10.82 24.46 13.26
CA LYS A 326 -11.97 24.04 14.07
C LYS A 326 -12.14 24.90 15.32
N LYS A 327 -11.04 25.13 16.06
CA LYS A 327 -11.03 25.99 17.25
C LYS A 327 -11.44 27.44 16.93
N ALA A 328 -11.11 27.93 15.74
CA ALA A 328 -11.50 29.25 15.25
C ALA A 328 -12.91 29.29 14.61
N GLY A 329 -13.70 28.22 14.69
CA GLY A 329 -15.04 28.13 14.11
C GLY A 329 -15.09 28.17 12.58
N LYS A 330 -13.97 27.86 11.89
CA LYS A 330 -13.85 27.89 10.43
C LYS A 330 -14.02 26.51 9.80
N ASP A 331 -14.55 26.48 8.58
CA ASP A 331 -14.77 25.25 7.82
C ASP A 331 -13.44 24.60 7.36
N GLY A 332 -12.92 23.70 8.20
CA GLY A 332 -11.70 22.95 7.90
C GLY A 332 -11.85 21.98 6.71
N GLN A 333 -13.07 21.55 6.38
CA GLN A 333 -13.32 20.64 5.26
C GLN A 333 -13.03 21.32 3.93
N LYS A 334 -13.57 22.53 3.72
CA LYS A 334 -13.31 23.34 2.54
C LYS A 334 -11.82 23.69 2.40
N ILE A 335 -11.18 24.10 3.51
CA ILE A 335 -9.75 24.45 3.52
C ILE A 335 -8.89 23.25 3.15
N ALA A 336 -9.24 22.07 3.66
CA ALA A 336 -8.48 20.85 3.34
C ALA A 336 -8.82 20.27 1.97
N GLY A 337 -9.93 20.63 1.34
CA GLY A 337 -10.43 19.97 0.12
C GLY A 337 -10.78 18.50 0.38
N HIS A 338 -11.46 18.22 1.49
CA HIS A 338 -11.91 16.88 1.80
C HIS A 338 -13.29 16.63 1.19
N ALA A 339 -13.41 15.49 0.47
CA ALA A 339 -14.68 15.09 -0.12
C ALA A 339 -15.73 14.68 0.94
N SER A 340 -15.30 14.29 2.14
CA SER A 340 -16.18 13.92 3.25
C SER A 340 -15.78 14.57 4.57
N GLU A 341 -16.77 14.82 5.41
CA GLU A 341 -16.57 15.35 6.77
C GLU A 341 -15.79 14.36 7.66
N GLU A 342 -15.98 13.07 7.45
CA GLU A 342 -15.29 12.02 8.20
C GLU A 342 -13.75 12.11 8.04
N MET A 343 -13.28 12.41 6.83
CA MET A 343 -11.85 12.66 6.58
C MET A 343 -11.35 13.83 7.44
N THR A 344 -12.11 14.91 7.55
CA THR A 344 -11.76 16.08 8.36
C THR A 344 -11.73 15.72 9.85
N LYS A 345 -12.75 15.00 10.35
CA LYS A 345 -12.82 14.53 11.73
C LYS A 345 -11.62 13.65 12.12
N ASN A 346 -11.13 12.80 11.22
CA ASN A 346 -9.96 11.96 11.47
C ASN A 346 -8.66 12.77 11.67
N TYR A 347 -8.52 13.91 10.99
CA TYR A 347 -7.38 14.82 11.20
C TYR A 347 -7.50 15.63 12.49
N GLN A 348 -8.73 15.94 12.92
CA GLN A 348 -8.99 16.73 14.12
C GLN A 348 -8.89 15.94 15.42
N ARG A 349 -8.89 14.61 15.35
CA ARG A 349 -8.71 13.71 16.52
C ARG A 349 -7.27 13.69 17.02
N ASP A 350 -7.11 13.22 18.25
CA ASP A 350 -5.81 12.95 18.90
C ASP A 350 -4.96 14.20 19.16
N HIS A 351 -5.57 15.38 19.25
CA HIS A 351 -4.91 16.56 19.81
C HIS A 351 -5.08 16.55 21.35
N ALA A 352 -4.05 17.03 22.06
CA ALA A 352 -4.08 17.08 23.53
C ALA A 352 -5.21 17.99 24.07
N GLU A 353 -5.61 18.97 23.28
CA GLU A 353 -6.68 19.92 23.64
C GLU A 353 -8.03 19.41 23.12
N VAL A 354 -8.99 19.22 24.00
CA VAL A 354 -10.38 18.88 23.65
C VAL A 354 -11.12 20.13 23.22
N VAL A 355 -11.69 20.12 22.02
CA VAL A 355 -12.60 21.17 21.56
C VAL A 355 -14.02 20.76 21.91
N TRP A 356 -14.61 21.45 22.90
CA TRP A 356 -15.98 21.23 23.33
C TRP A 356 -16.96 21.75 22.26
N SER A 357 -17.99 20.95 21.97
CA SER A 357 -19.12 21.40 21.16
C SER A 357 -20.17 21.97 22.09
N GLU A 358 -20.60 23.17 21.83
CA GLU A 358 -21.72 23.77 22.56
C GLU A 358 -23.03 23.14 22.06
N ALA A 359 -23.80 22.62 22.98
CA ALA A 359 -25.14 22.11 22.73
C ALA A 359 -26.12 22.79 23.68
N VAL A 360 -27.17 23.34 23.12
CA VAL A 360 -28.26 23.93 23.90
C VAL A 360 -29.34 22.85 24.03
N PRO A 361 -29.56 22.26 25.23
CA PRO A 361 -30.63 21.30 25.44
C PRO A 361 -31.95 22.10 25.60
N ASP A 362 -32.70 22.21 24.55
CA ASP A 362 -33.99 22.95 24.46
C ASP A 362 -35.13 21.98 24.13
N LEU A 363 -35.26 20.92 24.95
CA LEU A 363 -36.40 20.01 24.85
C LEU A 363 -37.41 20.38 25.94
N ASP A 364 -38.63 20.76 25.54
CA ASP A 364 -39.72 20.90 26.47
C ASP A 364 -40.20 19.54 26.97
N ILE A 365 -39.93 19.26 28.24
CA ILE A 365 -40.33 18.00 28.91
C ILE A 365 -41.68 18.13 29.63
N ALA A 366 -42.36 19.28 29.55
CA ALA A 366 -43.62 19.50 30.29
C ALA A 366 -44.71 18.50 29.87
N GLU A 367 -44.72 18.06 28.62
CA GLU A 367 -45.67 17.06 28.10
C GLU A 367 -45.42 15.64 28.63
N ILE A 368 -44.22 15.35 29.16
CA ILE A 368 -43.83 14.02 29.62
C ILE A 368 -43.78 13.96 31.16
N ALA A 369 -43.64 15.10 31.79
CA ALA A 369 -43.51 15.22 33.26
C ALA A 369 -44.87 15.50 33.97
N GLY A 370 -45.98 15.53 33.21
CA GLY A 370 -47.34 15.81 33.70
C GLY A 370 -47.99 14.68 34.48
#